data_ecd0fc7dad20633b042c59bfffe7233e
#
_entry.id   ecd0fc7dad20633b042c59bfffe7233e
#
_cell.length_a   1.000
_cell.length_b   1.000
_cell.length_c   1.000
_cell.angle_alpha   90.00
_cell.angle_beta   90.00
_cell.angle_gamma   90.00
#
_symmetry.space_group_name_H-M   'P 1'
#
loop_
_entity.id
_entity.type
_entity.pdbx_description
1 polymer ?
#
loop_
_entity_poly.entity_id
_entity_poly.type
_entity_poly.pdbx_seq_one_letter_code
_entity_poly.pdbx_strand_id
1 'polypeptide(L)'
;MKFINLNTEKKLPVFDKQGETYVVFFYNYSGKLNFEIRGSDIKLYIYGLYIGNKGDEFHIETIQNHVAPGSLSDLFIKGVFEDKSKFIYQGLIRLEKTAQKSHAYQKNQNLILSDGVFVDSRPFLEILANDVFCTHGSTTGKLDRDQLLYARTRGLSENVAEKMLVNGFVEELIDKVKTFKKDFDFSIKI
;
A
#
# COMPACT_ATOMS: atom_id res chain seq x y z
N MET A 1 -14.87 14.22 -2.26
CA MET A 1 -13.86 13.15 -2.45
C MET A 1 -12.99 13.46 -3.66
N LYS A 2 -11.68 13.37 -3.49
CA LYS A 2 -10.71 13.63 -4.54
C LYS A 2 -9.83 12.39 -4.77
N PHE A 3 -9.82 11.86 -6.01
CA PHE A 3 -8.94 10.76 -6.41
C PHE A 3 -7.68 11.30 -7.08
N ILE A 4 -6.52 10.79 -6.72
CA ILE A 4 -5.19 11.23 -7.18
C ILE A 4 -4.42 9.99 -7.63
N ASN A 5 -4.02 9.95 -8.89
CA ASN A 5 -3.15 8.91 -9.43
C ASN A 5 -1.75 9.49 -9.66
N LEU A 6 -0.78 9.10 -8.83
CA LEU A 6 0.58 9.64 -8.91
C LEU A 6 1.37 9.19 -10.14
N ASN A 7 0.89 8.20 -10.87
CA ASN A 7 1.50 7.84 -12.15
C ASN A 7 1.14 8.84 -13.27
N THR A 8 0.06 9.61 -13.09
CA THR A 8 -0.38 10.66 -14.01
C THR A 8 -0.21 12.07 -13.45
N GLU A 9 -0.45 12.22 -12.14
CA GLU A 9 -0.33 13.47 -11.40
C GLU A 9 0.99 13.49 -10.62
N LYS A 10 1.98 14.25 -11.06
CA LYS A 10 3.34 14.24 -10.50
C LYS A 10 3.50 14.88 -9.12
N LYS A 11 2.44 15.42 -8.52
CA LYS A 11 2.51 16.12 -7.21
C LYS A 11 1.39 15.69 -6.29
N LEU A 12 1.76 15.41 -5.03
CA LEU A 12 0.79 15.31 -3.94
C LEU A 12 0.24 16.70 -3.62
N PRO A 13 -1.09 16.84 -3.45
CA PRO A 13 -1.68 18.06 -2.91
C PRO A 13 -1.38 18.19 -1.42
N VAL A 14 -1.56 19.38 -0.89
CA VAL A 14 -1.69 19.56 0.57
C VAL A 14 -3.07 19.07 1.00
N PHE A 15 -3.12 18.28 2.06
CA PHE A 15 -4.36 17.74 2.63
C PHE A 15 -4.83 18.68 3.75
N ASP A 16 -5.48 19.78 3.38
CA ASP A 16 -5.85 20.88 4.29
C ASP A 16 -7.36 21.15 4.38
N LYS A 17 -8.16 20.62 3.44
CA LYS A 17 -9.60 20.86 3.42
C LYS A 17 -10.33 19.98 4.42
N GLN A 18 -10.85 20.59 5.48
CA GLN A 18 -11.56 19.92 6.56
C GLN A 18 -12.69 19.00 6.06
N GLY A 19 -12.77 17.78 6.62
CA GLY A 19 -13.81 16.80 6.32
C GLY A 19 -13.71 16.17 4.92
N GLU A 20 -12.72 16.55 4.11
CA GLU A 20 -12.57 16.00 2.76
C GLU A 20 -12.00 14.57 2.79
N THR A 21 -12.44 13.77 1.81
CA THR A 21 -11.89 12.44 1.58
C THR A 21 -10.96 12.46 0.38
N TYR A 22 -9.75 11.96 0.57
CA TYR A 22 -8.75 11.82 -0.48
C TYR A 22 -8.42 10.34 -0.68
N VAL A 23 -8.22 9.95 -1.93
CA VAL A 23 -7.76 8.62 -2.30
C VAL A 23 -6.55 8.79 -3.22
N VAL A 24 -5.43 8.23 -2.83
CA VAL A 24 -4.17 8.28 -3.58
C VAL A 24 -3.83 6.88 -4.06
N PHE A 25 -3.51 6.74 -5.33
CA PHE A 25 -3.00 5.50 -5.91
C PHE A 25 -1.65 5.73 -6.58
N PHE A 26 -0.74 4.77 -6.45
CA PHE A 26 0.52 4.73 -7.18
C PHE A 26 0.93 3.29 -7.52
N TYR A 27 1.63 3.16 -8.64
CA TYR A 27 2.14 1.89 -9.16
C TYR A 27 3.62 2.01 -9.48
N ASN A 28 4.44 1.06 -8.97
CA ASN A 28 5.89 1.00 -9.19
C ASN A 28 6.61 2.34 -8.98
N TYR A 29 6.15 3.10 -7.99
CA TYR A 29 6.70 4.42 -7.69
C TYR A 29 7.95 4.26 -6.80
N SER A 30 9.03 4.95 -7.15
CA SER A 30 10.23 5.08 -6.30
C SER A 30 10.43 6.53 -5.89
N GLY A 31 10.87 6.75 -4.66
CA GLY A 31 11.11 8.05 -4.09
C GLY A 31 10.40 8.28 -2.75
N LYS A 32 10.27 9.55 -2.37
CA LYS A 32 9.68 9.96 -1.09
C LYS A 32 8.30 10.55 -1.30
N LEU A 33 7.31 10.03 -0.57
CA LEU A 33 5.93 10.52 -0.53
C LEU A 33 5.62 11.03 0.89
N ASN A 34 5.42 12.33 1.03
CA ASN A 34 5.00 12.95 2.29
C ASN A 34 3.52 13.32 2.23
N PHE A 35 2.71 12.61 2.99
CA PHE A 35 1.28 12.83 3.14
C PHE A 35 1.03 13.69 4.38
N GLU A 36 1.15 15.00 4.22
CA GLU A 36 0.96 15.94 5.32
C GLU A 36 -0.51 16.35 5.46
N ILE A 37 -1.15 15.91 6.54
CA ILE A 37 -2.57 16.12 6.85
C ILE A 37 -2.68 17.31 7.80
N ARG A 38 -3.02 18.48 7.23
CA ARG A 38 -3.12 19.77 7.93
C ARG A 38 -4.56 20.14 8.32
N GLY A 39 -5.54 19.60 7.61
CA GLY A 39 -6.95 19.82 7.94
C GLY A 39 -7.48 18.81 8.94
N SER A 40 -8.51 19.19 9.72
CA SER A 40 -9.20 18.30 10.64
C SER A 40 -10.18 17.38 9.90
N ASP A 41 -10.47 16.22 10.50
CA ASP A 41 -11.49 15.27 10.04
C ASP A 41 -11.29 14.76 8.60
N ILE A 42 -10.07 14.80 8.09
CA ILE A 42 -9.70 14.30 6.77
C ILE A 42 -9.67 12.78 6.78
N LYS A 43 -10.16 12.18 5.69
CA LYS A 43 -9.98 10.75 5.41
C LYS A 43 -9.06 10.57 4.22
N LEU A 44 -7.88 9.99 4.46
CA LEU A 44 -6.86 9.76 3.44
C LEU A 44 -6.61 8.27 3.27
N TYR A 45 -6.98 7.74 2.11
CA TYR A 45 -6.71 6.36 1.72
C TYR A 45 -5.57 6.33 0.70
N ILE A 46 -4.56 5.52 0.96
CA ILE A 46 -3.33 5.47 0.15
C ILE A 46 -3.09 4.02 -0.29
N TYR A 47 -3.06 3.80 -1.59
CA TYR A 47 -2.91 2.48 -2.19
C TYR A 47 -1.68 2.44 -3.08
N GLY A 48 -0.73 1.57 -2.75
CA GLY A 48 0.48 1.34 -3.52
C GLY A 48 0.57 -0.08 -4.05
N LEU A 49 0.84 -0.25 -5.34
CA LEU A 49 1.05 -1.55 -5.94
C LEU A 49 2.42 -1.64 -6.58
N TYR A 50 3.11 -2.75 -6.34
CA TYR A 50 4.41 -3.05 -6.93
C TYR A 50 4.37 -4.41 -7.59
N ILE A 51 4.86 -4.45 -8.82
CA ILE A 51 5.16 -5.68 -9.56
C ILE A 51 6.58 -5.56 -10.04
N GLY A 52 7.47 -6.39 -9.50
CA GLY A 52 8.89 -6.39 -9.83
C GLY A 52 9.33 -7.69 -10.46
N ASN A 53 10.02 -7.59 -11.60
CA ASN A 53 10.62 -8.72 -12.29
C ASN A 53 11.98 -8.30 -12.90
N LYS A 54 12.72 -9.28 -13.44
CA LYS A 54 13.96 -9.04 -14.23
C LYS A 54 15.00 -8.14 -13.55
N GLY A 55 15.03 -8.14 -12.21
CA GLY A 55 15.96 -7.33 -11.42
C GLY A 55 15.52 -5.88 -11.22
N ASP A 56 14.24 -5.57 -11.38
CA ASP A 56 13.69 -4.26 -11.01
C ASP A 56 14.05 -3.89 -9.56
N GLU A 57 14.35 -2.63 -9.34
CA GLU A 57 14.65 -2.10 -8.00
C GLU A 57 13.72 -0.95 -7.65
N PHE A 58 13.04 -1.06 -6.50
CA PHE A 58 12.16 -0.04 -5.99
C PHE A 58 12.60 0.41 -4.59
N HIS A 59 12.72 1.73 -4.43
CA HIS A 59 12.99 2.37 -3.15
C HIS A 59 11.89 3.37 -2.88
N ILE A 60 11.09 3.12 -1.84
CA ILE A 60 9.97 3.99 -1.48
C ILE A 60 10.04 4.38 -0.01
N GLU A 61 9.93 5.67 0.28
CA GLU A 61 9.73 6.22 1.61
C GLU A 61 8.35 6.89 1.68
N THR A 62 7.54 6.52 2.65
CA THR A 62 6.24 7.16 2.90
C THR A 62 6.21 7.78 4.28
N ILE A 63 5.64 8.98 4.39
CA ILE A 63 5.40 9.65 5.66
C ILE A 63 3.92 10.02 5.73
N GLN A 64 3.20 9.45 6.70
CA GLN A 64 1.84 9.85 7.05
C GLN A 64 1.95 10.81 8.24
N ASN A 65 1.97 12.13 7.97
CA ASN A 65 2.17 13.16 8.99
C ASN A 65 0.84 13.84 9.33
N HIS A 66 0.30 13.54 10.51
CA HIS A 66 -0.91 14.16 11.03
C HIS A 66 -0.55 15.37 11.88
N VAL A 67 -0.99 16.54 11.45
CA VAL A 67 -0.76 17.82 12.15
C VAL A 67 -2.04 18.32 12.83
N ALA A 68 -3.22 17.99 12.27
CA ALA A 68 -4.53 18.39 12.80
C ALA A 68 -5.31 17.18 13.36
N PRO A 69 -6.30 17.42 14.24
CA PRO A 69 -7.01 16.36 14.94
C PRO A 69 -8.09 15.67 14.06
N GLY A 70 -8.57 14.51 14.53
CA GLY A 70 -9.76 13.83 14.03
C GLY A 70 -9.59 13.14 12.67
N SER A 71 -8.39 13.12 12.10
CA SER A 71 -8.15 12.61 10.75
C SER A 71 -7.82 11.12 10.72
N LEU A 72 -8.18 10.47 9.62
CA LEU A 72 -7.84 9.08 9.31
C LEU A 72 -6.83 9.03 8.16
N SER A 73 -5.75 8.27 8.31
CA SER A 73 -4.94 7.80 7.19
C SER A 73 -4.85 6.27 7.17
N ASP A 74 -5.09 5.68 6.01
CA ASP A 74 -5.00 4.23 5.79
C ASP A 74 -4.13 3.96 4.57
N LEU A 75 -2.90 3.49 4.81
CA LEU A 75 -1.93 3.15 3.78
C LEU A 75 -1.86 1.64 3.62
N PHE A 76 -2.12 1.18 2.40
CA PHE A 76 -2.03 -0.21 2.02
C PHE A 76 -1.15 -0.39 0.79
N ILE A 77 -0.01 -1.06 0.96
CA ILE A 77 0.92 -1.39 -0.11
C ILE A 77 0.93 -2.90 -0.32
N LYS A 78 0.83 -3.33 -1.57
CA LYS A 78 1.07 -4.71 -1.99
C LYS A 78 2.20 -4.79 -3.01
N GLY A 79 3.05 -5.80 -2.86
CA GLY A 79 4.13 -6.10 -3.78
C GLY A 79 4.12 -7.56 -4.23
N VAL A 80 4.39 -7.80 -5.50
CA VAL A 80 4.65 -9.12 -6.08
C VAL A 80 6.01 -9.07 -6.76
N PHE A 81 6.91 -9.96 -6.38
CA PHE A 81 8.31 -9.87 -6.77
C PHE A 81 8.86 -11.21 -7.25
N GLU A 82 9.57 -11.18 -8.38
CA GLU A 82 10.27 -12.31 -8.99
C GLU A 82 11.63 -11.89 -9.60
N ASP A 83 12.41 -12.84 -10.09
CA ASP A 83 13.62 -12.62 -10.90
C ASP A 83 14.65 -11.65 -10.30
N LYS A 84 15.04 -11.85 -9.04
CA LYS A 84 16.04 -11.02 -8.34
C LYS A 84 15.67 -9.55 -8.17
N SER A 85 14.37 -9.22 -8.29
CA SER A 85 13.91 -7.87 -8.01
C SER A 85 14.14 -7.46 -6.55
N LYS A 86 14.26 -6.15 -6.31
CA LYS A 86 14.52 -5.59 -4.98
C LYS A 86 13.43 -4.58 -4.63
N PHE A 87 12.93 -4.68 -3.40
CA PHE A 87 11.97 -3.74 -2.85
C PHE A 87 12.42 -3.29 -1.47
N ILE A 88 12.68 -2.00 -1.32
CA ILE A 88 13.03 -1.36 -0.06
C ILE A 88 11.96 -0.35 0.27
N TYR A 89 11.27 -0.58 1.37
CA TYR A 89 10.20 0.27 1.86
C TYR A 89 10.49 0.78 3.27
N GLN A 90 10.38 2.10 3.44
CA GLN A 90 10.41 2.75 4.74
C GLN A 90 9.12 3.54 4.90
N GLY A 91 8.35 3.22 5.94
CA GLY A 91 7.08 3.88 6.19
C GLY A 91 7.05 4.49 7.60
N LEU A 92 6.85 5.80 7.69
CA LEU A 92 6.70 6.50 8.96
C LEU A 92 5.25 6.97 9.12
N ILE A 93 4.65 6.65 10.26
CA ILE A 93 3.46 7.35 10.75
C ILE A 93 3.92 8.31 11.83
N ARG A 94 3.62 9.60 11.65
CA ARG A 94 3.89 10.66 12.61
C ARG A 94 2.60 11.35 13.04
N LEU A 95 2.36 11.36 14.34
CA LEU A 95 1.20 12.03 14.93
C LEU A 95 1.70 13.14 15.87
N GLU A 96 1.53 14.39 15.43
CA GLU A 96 1.90 15.57 16.22
C GLU A 96 1.03 15.70 17.48
N LYS A 97 1.47 16.44 18.48
CA LYS A 97 0.72 16.66 19.73
C LYS A 97 -0.69 17.18 19.50
N THR A 98 -0.90 17.93 18.43
CA THR A 98 -2.17 18.49 18.00
C THR A 98 -3.10 17.48 17.31
N ALA A 99 -2.57 16.34 16.85
CA ALA A 99 -3.30 15.34 16.07
C ALA A 99 -4.17 14.41 16.94
N GLN A 100 -4.77 14.91 18.02
CA GLN A 100 -5.63 14.12 18.90
C GLN A 100 -6.83 13.52 18.15
N LYS A 101 -7.32 12.35 18.58
CA LYS A 101 -8.44 11.60 17.99
C LYS A 101 -8.21 11.17 16.53
N SER A 102 -6.95 11.16 16.11
CA SER A 102 -6.58 10.67 14.77
C SER A 102 -6.34 9.16 14.77
N HIS A 103 -6.60 8.55 13.61
CA HIS A 103 -6.39 7.13 13.36
C HIS A 103 -5.42 6.99 12.20
N ALA A 104 -4.37 6.19 12.36
CA ALA A 104 -3.38 5.98 11.31
C ALA A 104 -3.02 4.49 11.19
N TYR A 105 -3.18 3.97 9.98
CA TYR A 105 -2.91 2.58 9.66
C TYR A 105 -1.90 2.49 8.52
N GLN A 106 -0.97 1.54 8.64
CA GLN A 106 0.02 1.26 7.62
C GLN A 106 0.16 -0.25 7.46
N LYS A 107 -0.16 -0.75 6.29
CA LYS A 107 -0.06 -2.17 5.95
C LYS A 107 0.77 -2.36 4.70
N ASN A 108 1.80 -3.21 4.77
CA ASN A 108 2.58 -3.66 3.62
C ASN A 108 2.56 -5.19 3.54
N GLN A 109 2.19 -5.71 2.38
CA GLN A 109 2.17 -7.15 2.11
C GLN A 109 2.94 -7.45 0.84
N ASN A 110 3.89 -8.38 0.92
CA ASN A 110 4.75 -8.73 -0.20
C ASN A 110 4.70 -10.23 -0.47
N LEU A 111 4.57 -10.59 -1.72
CA LEU A 111 4.59 -11.94 -2.23
C LEU A 111 5.88 -12.15 -3.03
N ILE A 112 6.65 -13.18 -2.66
CA ILE A 112 7.89 -13.58 -3.33
C ILE A 112 7.59 -14.83 -4.16
N LEU A 113 7.80 -14.75 -5.48
CA LEU A 113 7.50 -15.83 -6.41
C LEU A 113 8.75 -16.65 -6.79
N SER A 114 9.95 -16.10 -6.66
CA SER A 114 11.19 -16.80 -6.99
C SER A 114 12.32 -16.55 -5.98
N ASP A 115 13.35 -17.36 -6.05
CA ASP A 115 14.55 -17.17 -5.24
C ASP A 115 15.36 -15.98 -5.76
N GLY A 116 16.11 -15.33 -4.85
CA GLY A 116 16.96 -14.17 -5.18
C GLY A 116 16.24 -12.82 -5.10
N VAL A 117 14.94 -12.78 -4.84
CA VAL A 117 14.22 -11.56 -4.52
C VAL A 117 14.68 -11.01 -3.17
N PHE A 118 14.85 -9.70 -3.09
CA PHE A 118 15.18 -9.00 -1.85
C PHE A 118 14.05 -8.04 -1.46
N VAL A 119 13.46 -8.24 -0.28
CA VAL A 119 12.45 -7.35 0.29
C VAL A 119 12.89 -6.89 1.67
N ASP A 120 12.96 -5.58 1.85
CA ASP A 120 13.24 -4.93 3.13
C ASP A 120 12.13 -3.92 3.44
N SER A 121 11.32 -4.21 4.45
CA SER A 121 10.17 -3.38 4.83
C SER A 121 10.30 -2.94 6.28
N ARG A 122 10.46 -1.62 6.48
CA ARG A 122 10.72 -0.99 7.77
C ARG A 122 9.63 0.01 8.13
N PRO A 123 8.60 -0.41 8.86
CA PRO A 123 7.61 0.52 9.40
C PRO A 123 8.09 1.18 10.69
N PHE A 124 7.82 2.49 10.82
CA PHE A 124 8.16 3.30 11.99
C PHE A 124 6.94 4.06 12.49
N LEU A 125 6.90 4.30 13.81
CA LEU A 125 5.88 5.12 14.48
C LEU A 125 6.55 6.20 15.30
N GLU A 126 6.10 7.45 15.14
CA GLU A 126 6.45 8.59 15.98
C GLU A 126 5.15 9.22 16.49
N ILE A 127 4.77 8.91 17.72
CA ILE A 127 3.47 9.27 18.28
C ILE A 127 3.70 10.27 19.41
N LEU A 128 3.35 11.54 19.19
CA LEU A 128 3.46 12.63 20.15
C LEU A 128 2.10 12.98 20.79
N ALA A 129 0.99 12.51 20.21
CA ALA A 129 -0.36 12.67 20.74
C ALA A 129 -0.72 11.52 21.70
N ASN A 130 -1.66 11.73 22.62
CA ASN A 130 -2.03 10.75 23.65
C ASN A 130 -3.33 10.00 23.34
N ASP A 131 -4.27 10.64 22.65
CA ASP A 131 -5.60 10.09 22.32
C ASP A 131 -5.67 9.77 20.82
N VAL A 132 -5.07 8.65 20.42
CA VAL A 132 -4.95 8.24 19.02
C VAL A 132 -4.96 6.73 18.88
N PHE A 133 -5.32 6.24 17.68
CA PHE A 133 -5.10 4.86 17.25
C PHE A 133 -4.08 4.80 16.13
N CYS A 134 -2.99 4.08 16.35
CA CYS A 134 -1.93 3.95 15.37
C CYS A 134 -1.44 2.50 15.32
N THR A 135 -1.48 1.90 14.15
CA THR A 135 -0.97 0.55 13.95
C THR A 135 -0.21 0.41 12.63
N HIS A 136 0.73 -0.50 12.62
CA HIS A 136 1.39 -0.92 11.41
C HIS A 136 1.48 -2.44 11.32
N GLY A 137 1.62 -2.96 10.10
CA GLY A 137 1.88 -4.37 9.84
C GLY A 137 2.65 -4.56 8.53
N SER A 138 3.62 -5.47 8.55
CA SER A 138 4.34 -5.88 7.35
C SER A 138 4.41 -7.39 7.28
N THR A 139 4.11 -7.95 6.11
CA THR A 139 4.24 -9.38 5.84
C THR A 139 4.98 -9.58 4.52
N THR A 140 5.86 -10.57 4.51
CA THR A 140 6.56 -11.01 3.31
C THR A 140 6.61 -12.53 3.31
N GLY A 141 6.13 -13.16 2.24
CA GLY A 141 6.04 -14.61 2.14
C GLY A 141 5.96 -15.11 0.72
N LYS A 142 6.04 -16.43 0.57
CA LYS A 142 5.77 -17.15 -0.69
C LYS A 142 4.27 -17.49 -0.78
N LEU A 143 3.84 -17.99 -1.93
CA LEU A 143 2.50 -18.54 -2.11
C LEU A 143 2.25 -19.68 -1.10
N ASP A 144 1.06 -19.71 -0.55
CA ASP A 144 0.64 -20.74 0.39
C ASP A 144 0.54 -22.09 -0.33
N ARG A 145 1.30 -23.08 0.18
CA ARG A 145 1.39 -24.41 -0.43
C ARG A 145 0.08 -25.18 -0.36
N ASP A 146 -0.70 -25.00 0.71
CA ASP A 146 -1.97 -25.68 0.89
C ASP A 146 -3.03 -25.13 -0.08
N GLN A 147 -3.01 -23.80 -0.32
CA GLN A 147 -3.86 -23.18 -1.32
C GLN A 147 -3.49 -23.64 -2.74
N LEU A 148 -2.20 -23.73 -3.05
CA LEU A 148 -1.73 -24.27 -4.34
C LEU A 148 -2.16 -25.73 -4.50
N LEU A 149 -1.94 -26.56 -3.49
CA LEU A 149 -2.35 -27.96 -3.50
C LEU A 149 -3.86 -28.07 -3.70
N TYR A 150 -4.65 -27.30 -2.97
CA TYR A 150 -6.12 -27.30 -3.11
C TYR A 150 -6.54 -26.95 -4.53
N ALA A 151 -5.98 -25.89 -5.12
CA ALA A 151 -6.29 -25.52 -6.51
C ALA A 151 -5.94 -26.63 -7.50
N ARG A 152 -4.80 -27.31 -7.32
CA ARG A 152 -4.36 -28.44 -8.15
C ARG A 152 -5.27 -29.66 -8.00
N THR A 153 -5.76 -29.97 -6.82
CA THR A 153 -6.74 -31.07 -6.61
C THR A 153 -8.08 -30.79 -7.30
N ARG A 154 -8.36 -29.52 -7.63
CA ARG A 154 -9.54 -29.11 -8.44
C ARG A 154 -9.27 -29.11 -9.94
N GLY A 155 -8.13 -29.63 -10.39
CA GLY A 155 -7.79 -29.82 -11.80
C GLY A 155 -7.03 -28.65 -12.44
N LEU A 156 -6.61 -27.64 -11.67
CA LEU A 156 -5.77 -26.58 -12.21
C LEU A 156 -4.32 -27.05 -12.36
N SER A 157 -3.67 -26.67 -13.46
CA SER A 157 -2.21 -26.82 -13.56
C SER A 157 -1.51 -25.90 -12.56
N GLU A 158 -0.28 -26.22 -12.18
CA GLU A 158 0.49 -25.44 -11.21
C GLU A 158 0.58 -23.96 -11.61
N ASN A 159 0.98 -23.68 -12.83
CA ASN A 159 1.07 -22.30 -13.36
C ASN A 159 -0.28 -21.55 -13.29
N VAL A 160 -1.39 -22.21 -13.62
CA VAL A 160 -2.72 -21.56 -13.54
C VAL A 160 -3.11 -21.30 -12.09
N ALA A 161 -2.80 -22.23 -11.18
CA ALA A 161 -3.06 -22.06 -9.75
C ALA A 161 -2.24 -20.90 -9.15
N GLU A 162 -0.95 -20.82 -9.49
CA GLU A 162 -0.08 -19.71 -9.07
C GLU A 162 -0.62 -18.36 -9.56
N LYS A 163 -0.91 -18.24 -10.85
CA LYS A 163 -1.49 -17.02 -11.43
C LYS A 163 -2.81 -16.62 -10.78
N MET A 164 -3.67 -17.59 -10.48
CA MET A 164 -4.93 -17.34 -9.80
C MET A 164 -4.72 -16.75 -8.40
N LEU A 165 -3.80 -17.32 -7.63
CA LEU A 165 -3.49 -16.83 -6.28
C LEU A 165 -2.83 -15.45 -6.30
N VAL A 166 -1.91 -15.21 -7.23
CA VAL A 166 -1.26 -13.90 -7.41
C VAL A 166 -2.29 -12.85 -7.82
N ASN A 167 -3.18 -13.17 -8.77
CA ASN A 167 -4.24 -12.27 -9.19
C ASN A 167 -5.17 -11.94 -8.01
N GLY A 168 -5.61 -12.93 -7.23
CA GLY A 168 -6.45 -12.69 -6.04
C GLY A 168 -5.75 -11.82 -4.99
N PHE A 169 -4.43 -12.02 -4.81
CA PHE A 169 -3.64 -11.18 -3.92
C PHE A 169 -3.63 -9.71 -4.37
N VAL A 170 -3.49 -9.44 -5.67
CA VAL A 170 -3.45 -8.08 -6.22
C VAL A 170 -4.85 -7.47 -6.24
N GLU A 171 -5.87 -8.24 -6.67
CA GLU A 171 -7.25 -7.75 -6.77
C GLU A 171 -7.81 -7.24 -5.44
N GLU A 172 -7.39 -7.78 -4.30
CA GLU A 172 -7.78 -7.22 -2.99
C GLU A 172 -7.48 -5.72 -2.88
N LEU A 173 -6.33 -5.26 -3.39
CA LEU A 173 -5.99 -3.84 -3.38
C LEU A 173 -6.79 -3.06 -4.43
N ILE A 174 -6.91 -3.61 -5.62
CA ILE A 174 -7.64 -2.98 -6.73
C ILE A 174 -9.12 -2.80 -6.36
N ASP A 175 -9.74 -3.80 -5.73
CA ASP A 175 -11.12 -3.73 -5.28
C ASP A 175 -11.32 -2.63 -4.20
N LYS A 176 -10.35 -2.45 -3.29
CA LYS A 176 -10.37 -1.32 -2.36
C LYS A 176 -10.33 0.03 -3.11
N VAL A 177 -9.54 0.18 -4.15
CA VAL A 177 -9.53 1.39 -4.99
C VAL A 177 -10.87 1.57 -5.70
N LYS A 178 -11.44 0.50 -6.25
CA LYS A 178 -12.74 0.50 -6.95
C LYS A 178 -13.91 0.89 -6.03
N THR A 179 -13.82 0.70 -4.72
CA THR A 179 -14.87 1.20 -3.79
C THR A 179 -15.02 2.72 -3.85
N PHE A 180 -13.95 3.43 -4.18
CA PHE A 180 -13.93 4.90 -4.30
C PHE A 180 -14.05 5.39 -5.75
N LYS A 181 -13.49 4.66 -6.71
CA LYS A 181 -13.50 4.99 -8.13
C LYS A 181 -13.92 3.77 -8.95
N LYS A 182 -15.22 3.62 -9.19
CA LYS A 182 -15.81 2.45 -9.85
C LYS A 182 -15.27 2.18 -11.25
N ASP A 183 -14.92 3.23 -11.99
CA ASP A 183 -14.34 3.21 -13.33
C ASP A 183 -12.80 3.12 -13.31
N PHE A 184 -12.22 2.76 -12.16
CA PHE A 184 -10.78 2.55 -12.08
C PHE A 184 -10.39 1.30 -12.89
N ASP A 185 -9.77 1.56 -14.03
CA ASP A 185 -9.25 0.51 -14.91
C ASP A 185 -7.74 0.40 -14.70
N PHE A 186 -7.34 -0.73 -14.12
CA PHE A 186 -5.94 -1.07 -13.91
C PHE A 186 -5.77 -2.56 -14.20
N SER A 187 -5.30 -2.87 -15.38
CA SER A 187 -5.00 -4.25 -15.79
C SER A 187 -3.51 -4.54 -15.63
N ILE A 188 -3.19 -5.54 -14.83
CA ILE A 188 -1.83 -6.07 -14.71
C ILE A 188 -1.71 -7.26 -15.63
N LYS A 189 -0.65 -7.29 -16.44
CA LYS A 189 -0.22 -8.50 -17.13
C LYS A 189 0.79 -9.20 -16.22
N ILE A 190 0.32 -10.18 -15.44
CA ILE A 190 1.13 -11.10 -14.65
C ILE A 190 1.36 -12.39 -15.45
#